data_3a253024b88c4be3d90c965fd19d844d
#
_entry.id   3a253024b88c4be3d90c965fd19d844d
#
_cell.length_a   1.000
_cell.length_b   1.000
_cell.length_c   1.000
_cell.angle_alpha   90.00
_cell.angle_beta   90.00
_cell.angle_gamma   90.00
#
_symmetry.space_group_name_H-M   'P 1'
#
loop_
_entity.id
_entity.type
_entity.pdbx_description
1 polymer ?
#
loop_
_entity_poly.entity_id
_entity_poly.type
_entity_poly.pdbx_seq_one_letter_code
_entity_poly.pdbx_strand_id
1 'polypeptide(L)'
;MDQKSDTKPPEIKLNCCQGRPAPVPVVEGWRQFLRLPEKARKGFWGVLLPALLEPANPANKQRIEAFSREHGLEEVAVVSAMRGCDFLLRQACALDVDTEAFRQDLSALSEGDEQGVEVIVSQYDGAKAELRKVIVQESLADHGKVLVGIDWRVDNVTASDRGAKLNTTVVLLTLRYRENNRVERITLQLTPEAIRELKLFSDRFSR
;
A
#
# COMPACT_ATOMS: atom_id res chain seq x y z
N MET A 1 52.52 17.29 -3.24
CA MET A 1 51.65 16.42 -2.40
C MET A 1 50.29 17.09 -2.33
N ASP A 2 49.46 16.80 -3.34
CA ASP A 2 48.10 17.35 -3.39
C ASP A 2 47.17 16.45 -2.58
N GLN A 3 46.71 16.95 -1.44
CA GLN A 3 45.60 16.35 -0.70
C GLN A 3 44.31 16.59 -1.52
N LYS A 4 43.86 15.61 -2.28
CA LYS A 4 42.48 15.56 -2.74
C LYS A 4 41.60 15.44 -1.49
N SER A 5 40.99 16.54 -1.09
CA SER A 5 39.87 16.54 -0.13
C SER A 5 38.70 15.81 -0.78
N ASP A 6 38.48 14.56 -0.39
CA ASP A 6 37.23 13.82 -0.64
C ASP A 6 36.09 14.51 0.13
N THR A 7 35.62 15.62 -0.43
CA THR A 7 34.37 16.24 0.10
C THR A 7 33.20 15.39 -0.34
N LYS A 8 32.80 14.44 0.52
CA LYS A 8 31.52 13.72 0.36
C LYS A 8 30.42 14.77 0.19
N PRO A 9 29.57 14.68 -0.85
CA PRO A 9 28.50 15.65 -1.04
C PRO A 9 27.63 15.72 0.22
N PRO A 10 27.10 16.90 0.58
CA PRO A 10 26.31 17.07 1.79
C PRO A 10 25.12 16.11 1.76
N GLU A 11 24.98 15.31 2.82
CA GLU A 11 23.86 14.39 2.96
C GLU A 11 22.58 15.19 3.20
N ILE A 12 21.62 15.11 2.26
CA ILE A 12 20.32 15.79 2.34
C ILE A 12 19.48 15.08 3.41
N LYS A 13 19.15 15.80 4.47
CA LYS A 13 18.31 15.31 5.58
C LYS A 13 16.84 15.54 5.25
N LEU A 14 15.99 14.52 5.43
CA LEU A 14 14.58 14.57 5.11
C LEU A 14 13.70 14.40 6.36
N ASN A 15 12.60 15.15 6.41
CA ASN A 15 11.59 15.02 7.48
C ASN A 15 10.96 13.63 7.46
N CYS A 16 10.62 13.12 6.29
CA CYS A 16 10.08 11.76 6.11
C CYS A 16 11.09 10.65 6.46
N CYS A 17 12.35 10.97 6.70
CA CYS A 17 13.39 10.05 7.17
C CYS A 17 13.88 10.38 8.60
N GLN A 18 13.08 11.10 9.38
CA GLN A 18 13.46 11.53 10.77
C GLN A 18 14.76 12.32 10.84
N GLY A 19 15.00 13.21 9.87
CA GLY A 19 16.22 14.00 9.78
C GLY A 19 17.45 13.21 9.30
N ARG A 20 17.28 12.00 8.77
CA ARG A 20 18.34 11.20 8.13
C ARG A 20 18.27 11.34 6.61
N PRO A 21 19.35 11.03 5.90
CA PRO A 21 19.33 10.98 4.44
C PRO A 21 18.48 9.77 3.95
N ALA A 22 17.84 9.95 2.80
CA ALA A 22 17.18 8.82 2.14
C ALA A 22 18.21 7.78 1.67
N PRO A 23 17.87 6.49 1.64
CA PRO A 23 18.71 5.45 1.05
C PRO A 23 19.04 5.77 -0.42
N VAL A 24 20.26 5.48 -0.86
CA VAL A 24 20.70 5.73 -2.24
C VAL A 24 19.74 5.21 -3.30
N PRO A 25 19.19 3.98 -3.21
CA PRO A 25 18.23 3.47 -4.19
C PRO A 25 16.92 4.28 -4.26
N VAL A 26 16.53 4.93 -3.15
CA VAL A 26 15.34 5.80 -3.09
C VAL A 26 15.58 7.10 -3.83
N VAL A 27 16.74 7.72 -3.59
CA VAL A 27 17.16 8.94 -4.32
C VAL A 27 17.26 8.67 -5.81
N GLU A 28 17.84 7.54 -6.19
CA GLU A 28 17.93 7.10 -7.58
C GLU A 28 16.56 6.91 -8.21
N GLY A 29 15.64 6.23 -7.49
CA GLY A 29 14.26 6.03 -7.93
C GLY A 29 13.51 7.35 -8.09
N TRP A 30 13.67 8.30 -7.17
CA TRP A 30 13.11 9.65 -7.30
C TRP A 30 13.67 10.37 -8.53
N ARG A 31 14.97 10.31 -8.76
CA ARG A 31 15.59 10.87 -9.97
C ARG A 31 15.08 10.22 -11.25
N GLN A 32 14.82 8.91 -11.25
CA GLN A 32 14.21 8.24 -12.40
C GLN A 32 12.80 8.77 -12.67
N PHE A 33 11.99 9.01 -11.62
CA PHE A 33 10.69 9.64 -11.77
C PHE A 33 10.80 11.03 -12.43
N LEU A 34 11.72 11.88 -11.96
CA LEU A 34 11.92 13.23 -12.53
C LEU A 34 12.37 13.19 -14.01
N ARG A 35 13.09 12.14 -14.42
CA ARG A 35 13.53 11.95 -15.82
C ARG A 35 12.42 11.44 -16.74
N LEU A 36 11.28 11.01 -16.20
CA LEU A 36 10.16 10.60 -17.06
C LEU A 36 9.66 11.79 -17.91
N PRO A 37 9.22 11.54 -19.15
CA PRO A 37 8.57 12.57 -19.96
C PRO A 37 7.38 13.20 -19.22
N GLU A 38 7.12 14.48 -19.42
CA GLU A 38 6.06 15.21 -18.70
C GLU A 38 4.69 14.51 -18.79
N LYS A 39 4.34 13.99 -19.97
CA LYS A 39 3.10 13.22 -20.17
C LYS A 39 3.05 11.97 -19.29
N ALA A 40 4.15 11.26 -19.17
CA ALA A 40 4.26 10.07 -18.30
C ALA A 40 4.19 10.48 -16.83
N ARG A 41 4.89 11.54 -16.41
CA ARG A 41 4.80 12.03 -15.02
C ARG A 41 3.38 12.37 -14.60
N LYS A 42 2.60 13.05 -15.47
CA LYS A 42 1.18 13.36 -15.20
C LYS A 42 0.31 12.12 -15.05
N GLY A 43 0.58 11.04 -15.79
CA GLY A 43 -0.14 9.77 -15.69
C GLY A 43 0.39 8.82 -14.61
N PHE A 44 1.55 9.11 -14.04
CA PHE A 44 2.26 8.20 -13.14
C PHE A 44 1.49 7.84 -11.87
N TRP A 45 0.71 8.79 -11.33
CA TRP A 45 -0.11 8.56 -10.15
C TRP A 45 -1.13 7.43 -10.35
N GLY A 46 -1.68 7.29 -11.55
CA GLY A 46 -2.63 6.21 -11.89
C GLY A 46 -2.05 4.79 -11.79
N VAL A 47 -0.72 4.67 -11.87
CA VAL A 47 0.00 3.38 -11.68
C VAL A 47 0.53 3.27 -10.26
N LEU A 48 1.01 4.35 -9.68
CA LEU A 48 1.60 4.38 -8.35
C LEU A 48 0.58 4.12 -7.25
N LEU A 49 -0.55 4.84 -7.24
CA LEU A 49 -1.54 4.74 -6.16
C LEU A 49 -2.11 3.33 -5.96
N PRO A 50 -2.53 2.60 -7.02
CA PRO A 50 -2.99 1.22 -6.84
C PRO A 50 -1.92 0.29 -6.25
N ALA A 51 -0.66 0.49 -6.62
CA ALA A 51 0.46 -0.30 -6.07
C ALA A 51 0.74 0.04 -4.60
N LEU A 52 0.57 1.30 -4.20
CA LEU A 52 0.67 1.76 -2.81
C LEU A 52 -0.42 1.15 -1.92
N LEU A 53 -1.67 1.12 -2.41
CA LEU A 53 -2.82 0.65 -1.64
C LEU A 53 -2.91 -0.88 -1.60
N GLU A 54 -2.53 -1.55 -2.69
CA GLU A 54 -2.62 -2.99 -2.85
C GLU A 54 -1.30 -3.58 -3.38
N PRO A 55 -0.21 -3.57 -2.60
CA PRO A 55 1.12 -3.97 -3.09
C PRO A 55 1.19 -5.43 -3.58
N ALA A 56 0.38 -6.31 -3.01
CA ALA A 56 0.32 -7.72 -3.39
C ALA A 56 -0.61 -8.03 -4.58
N ASN A 57 -1.26 -7.01 -5.18
CA ASN A 57 -2.19 -7.22 -6.28
C ASN A 57 -1.43 -7.59 -7.57
N PRO A 58 -1.67 -8.80 -8.16
CA PRO A 58 -0.96 -9.25 -9.37
C PRO A 58 -1.24 -8.35 -10.59
N ALA A 59 -2.35 -7.59 -10.59
CA ALA A 59 -2.67 -6.66 -11.66
C ALA A 59 -1.69 -5.47 -11.73
N ASN A 60 -0.92 -5.20 -10.67
CA ASN A 60 0.07 -4.11 -10.68
C ASN A 60 1.13 -4.32 -11.77
N LYS A 61 1.57 -5.57 -11.99
CA LYS A 61 2.52 -5.89 -13.05
C LYS A 61 1.97 -5.48 -14.42
N GLN A 62 0.73 -5.86 -14.73
CA GLN A 62 0.08 -5.53 -16.01
C GLN A 62 -0.09 -4.01 -16.19
N ARG A 63 -0.39 -3.28 -15.10
CA ARG A 63 -0.49 -1.80 -15.13
C ARG A 63 0.86 -1.17 -15.46
N ILE A 64 1.95 -1.66 -14.87
CA ILE A 64 3.31 -1.18 -15.14
C ILE A 64 3.69 -1.45 -16.60
N GLU A 65 3.46 -2.67 -17.10
CA GLU A 65 3.73 -3.05 -18.50
C GLU A 65 2.93 -2.19 -19.49
N ALA A 66 1.64 -1.96 -19.21
CA ALA A 66 0.78 -1.12 -20.05
C ALA A 66 1.27 0.35 -20.07
N PHE A 67 1.57 0.90 -18.89
CA PHE A 67 2.09 2.26 -18.76
C PHE A 67 3.44 2.44 -19.47
N SER A 68 4.35 1.49 -19.30
CA SER A 68 5.67 1.52 -19.95
C SER A 68 5.53 1.52 -21.48
N ARG A 69 4.64 0.67 -22.01
CA ARG A 69 4.36 0.57 -23.46
C ARG A 69 3.70 1.85 -23.99
N GLU A 70 2.72 2.40 -23.29
CA GLU A 70 2.01 3.62 -23.68
C GLU A 70 2.96 4.82 -23.82
N HIS A 71 3.95 4.91 -22.94
CA HIS A 71 4.88 6.04 -22.91
C HIS A 71 6.24 5.74 -23.54
N GLY A 72 6.45 4.53 -24.09
CA GLY A 72 7.73 4.13 -24.70
C GLY A 72 8.89 4.08 -23.70
N LEU A 73 8.62 3.65 -22.47
CA LEU A 73 9.58 3.61 -21.36
C LEU A 73 10.06 2.19 -21.10
N GLU A 74 11.28 2.06 -20.60
CA GLU A 74 11.75 0.79 -20.06
C GLU A 74 11.07 0.49 -18.72
N GLU A 75 10.56 -0.72 -18.55
CA GLU A 75 9.88 -1.15 -17.32
C GLU A 75 10.77 -0.99 -16.08
N VAL A 76 12.08 -1.26 -16.23
CA VAL A 76 13.04 -1.10 -15.13
C VAL A 76 13.10 0.34 -14.62
N ALA A 77 13.03 1.33 -15.52
CA ALA A 77 13.03 2.74 -15.14
C ALA A 77 11.73 3.11 -14.39
N VAL A 78 10.57 2.62 -14.88
CA VAL A 78 9.26 2.83 -14.24
C VAL A 78 9.23 2.18 -12.85
N VAL A 79 9.68 0.93 -12.72
CA VAL A 79 9.75 0.21 -11.44
C VAL A 79 10.68 0.90 -10.46
N SER A 80 11.83 1.41 -10.93
CA SER A 80 12.76 2.19 -10.08
C SER A 80 12.10 3.47 -9.58
N ALA A 81 11.44 4.22 -10.46
CA ALA A 81 10.69 5.42 -10.09
C ALA A 81 9.59 5.11 -9.05
N MET A 82 8.83 4.05 -9.27
CA MET A 82 7.79 3.60 -8.34
C MET A 82 8.34 3.28 -6.96
N ARG A 83 9.47 2.56 -6.87
CA ARG A 83 10.10 2.21 -5.59
C ARG A 83 10.56 3.45 -4.81
N GLY A 84 11.14 4.42 -5.50
CA GLY A 84 11.56 5.68 -4.87
C GLY A 84 10.36 6.47 -4.32
N CYS A 85 9.32 6.65 -5.14
CA CYS A 85 8.10 7.36 -4.73
C CYS A 85 7.33 6.60 -3.64
N ASP A 86 7.20 5.26 -3.74
CA ASP A 86 6.56 4.42 -2.72
C ASP A 86 7.22 4.59 -1.36
N PHE A 87 8.54 4.48 -1.29
CA PHE A 87 9.28 4.66 -0.04
C PHE A 87 9.03 6.04 0.56
N LEU A 88 9.19 7.12 -0.21
CA LEU A 88 9.04 8.50 0.29
C LEU A 88 7.61 8.75 0.80
N LEU A 89 6.60 8.33 0.04
CA LEU A 89 5.19 8.47 0.42
C LEU A 89 4.84 7.66 1.67
N ARG A 90 5.28 6.39 1.75
CA ARG A 90 5.03 5.54 2.93
C ARG A 90 5.68 6.09 4.18
N GLN A 91 6.94 6.55 4.10
CA GLN A 91 7.64 7.16 5.24
C GLN A 91 6.96 8.45 5.68
N ALA A 92 6.61 9.34 4.74
CA ALA A 92 5.91 10.58 5.06
C ALA A 92 4.53 10.31 5.72
N CYS A 93 3.77 9.34 5.21
CA CYS A 93 2.48 8.94 5.80
C CYS A 93 2.65 8.28 7.18
N ALA A 94 3.64 7.40 7.35
CA ALA A 94 3.90 6.71 8.62
C ALA A 94 4.26 7.68 9.74
N LEU A 95 5.04 8.71 9.43
CA LEU A 95 5.48 9.76 10.36
C LEU A 95 4.50 10.94 10.46
N ASP A 96 3.37 10.87 9.76
CA ASP A 96 2.36 11.92 9.70
C ASP A 96 2.91 13.29 9.25
N VAL A 97 3.91 13.28 8.38
CA VAL A 97 4.54 14.51 7.84
C VAL A 97 3.46 15.34 7.15
N ASP A 98 3.44 16.64 7.40
CA ASP A 98 2.52 17.55 6.71
C ASP A 98 2.97 17.80 5.26
N THR A 99 2.05 18.32 4.44
CA THR A 99 2.26 18.49 3.00
C THR A 99 3.39 19.45 2.69
N GLU A 100 3.56 20.50 3.50
CA GLU A 100 4.63 21.46 3.27
C GLU A 100 6.02 20.90 3.62
N ALA A 101 6.14 20.18 4.73
CA ALA A 101 7.38 19.50 5.09
C ALA A 101 7.73 18.39 4.09
N PHE A 102 6.71 17.66 3.57
CA PHE A 102 6.94 16.68 2.51
C PHE A 102 7.36 17.33 1.19
N ARG A 103 6.77 18.47 0.83
CA ARG A 103 7.21 19.29 -0.32
C ARG A 103 8.70 19.67 -0.19
N GLN A 104 9.11 20.16 0.97
CA GLN A 104 10.51 20.53 1.22
C GLN A 104 11.46 19.33 1.03
N ASP A 105 11.07 18.15 1.51
CA ASP A 105 11.83 16.91 1.33
C ASP A 105 12.03 16.58 -0.17
N LEU A 106 10.94 16.62 -0.94
CA LEU A 106 10.99 16.30 -2.37
C LEU A 106 11.77 17.36 -3.16
N SER A 107 11.57 18.66 -2.87
CA SER A 107 12.32 19.76 -3.50
C SER A 107 13.81 19.64 -3.22
N ALA A 108 14.21 19.26 -2.00
CA ALA A 108 15.61 19.05 -1.64
C ALA A 108 16.27 17.92 -2.47
N LEU A 109 15.49 16.92 -2.92
CA LEU A 109 15.96 15.82 -3.77
C LEU A 109 15.89 16.12 -5.27
N SER A 110 15.19 17.21 -5.69
CA SER A 110 14.75 17.41 -7.08
C SER A 110 15.71 18.27 -7.91
N GLU A 111 16.76 18.83 -7.31
CA GLU A 111 17.74 19.68 -8.01
C GLU A 111 17.06 20.82 -8.83
N GLY A 112 15.87 21.30 -8.35
CA GLY A 112 15.12 22.40 -8.95
C GLY A 112 13.96 22.03 -9.87
N ASP A 113 13.62 20.73 -10.05
CA ASP A 113 12.41 20.32 -10.81
C ASP A 113 11.14 20.39 -9.95
N GLU A 114 10.66 21.61 -9.70
CA GLU A 114 9.42 21.85 -8.92
C GLU A 114 8.17 21.29 -9.61
N GLN A 115 8.15 21.15 -10.93
CA GLN A 115 7.01 20.55 -11.64
C GLN A 115 6.88 19.06 -11.31
N GLY A 116 7.99 18.35 -11.24
CA GLY A 116 8.01 16.96 -10.81
C GLY A 116 7.54 16.79 -9.36
N VAL A 117 7.98 17.67 -8.46
CA VAL A 117 7.55 17.71 -7.06
C VAL A 117 6.03 17.88 -6.98
N GLU A 118 5.46 18.85 -7.72
CA GLU A 118 4.03 19.15 -7.67
C GLU A 118 3.14 17.98 -8.09
N VAL A 119 3.57 17.15 -9.05
CA VAL A 119 2.83 15.95 -9.47
C VAL A 119 2.54 15.00 -8.30
N ILE A 120 3.48 14.86 -7.37
CA ILE A 120 3.33 13.97 -6.21
C ILE A 120 2.66 14.70 -5.04
N VAL A 121 3.10 15.92 -4.74
CA VAL A 121 2.60 16.69 -3.59
C VAL A 121 1.11 17.03 -3.70
N SER A 122 0.64 17.39 -4.90
CA SER A 122 -0.80 17.68 -5.12
C SER A 122 -1.72 16.50 -4.83
N GLN A 123 -1.20 15.27 -4.83
CA GLN A 123 -1.96 14.05 -4.55
C GLN A 123 -1.80 13.55 -3.12
N TYR A 124 -0.80 14.08 -2.38
CA TYR A 124 -0.40 13.55 -1.09
C TYR A 124 -1.51 13.60 -0.04
N ASP A 125 -2.16 14.75 0.14
CA ASP A 125 -3.23 14.90 1.16
C ASP A 125 -4.41 13.98 0.88
N GLY A 126 -4.81 13.84 -0.39
CA GLY A 126 -5.91 12.95 -0.77
C GLY A 126 -5.60 11.48 -0.53
N ALA A 127 -4.34 11.07 -0.67
CA ALA A 127 -3.92 9.69 -0.49
C ALA A 127 -3.51 9.34 0.95
N LYS A 128 -3.11 10.34 1.74
CA LYS A 128 -2.51 10.16 3.08
C LYS A 128 -3.37 9.30 4.01
N ALA A 129 -4.68 9.58 4.07
CA ALA A 129 -5.59 8.85 4.94
C ALA A 129 -5.70 7.36 4.58
N GLU A 130 -5.79 7.05 3.28
CA GLU A 130 -5.88 5.67 2.80
C GLU A 130 -4.55 4.93 2.97
N LEU A 131 -3.43 5.57 2.67
CA LEU A 131 -2.09 5.00 2.89
C LEU A 131 -1.83 4.70 4.36
N ARG A 132 -2.25 5.58 5.28
CA ARG A 132 -2.14 5.32 6.72
C ARG A 132 -2.94 4.11 7.15
N LYS A 133 -4.14 3.90 6.60
CA LYS A 133 -4.91 2.67 6.87
C LYS A 133 -4.15 1.41 6.43
N VAL A 134 -3.55 1.45 5.23
CA VAL A 134 -2.74 0.33 4.73
C VAL A 134 -1.54 0.07 5.63
N ILE A 135 -0.79 1.11 6.02
CA ILE A 135 0.38 1.00 6.92
C ILE A 135 -0.03 0.41 8.28
N VAL A 136 -1.14 0.87 8.84
CA VAL A 136 -1.66 0.33 10.11
C VAL A 136 -2.07 -1.13 9.95
N GLN A 137 -2.76 -1.49 8.86
CA GLN A 137 -3.13 -2.89 8.58
C GLN A 137 -1.90 -3.78 8.39
N GLU A 138 -0.87 -3.32 7.70
CA GLU A 138 0.39 -4.05 7.53
C GLU A 138 1.08 -4.25 8.89
N SER A 139 1.19 -3.19 9.71
CA SER A 139 1.75 -3.28 11.06
C SER A 139 0.98 -4.23 11.97
N LEU A 140 -0.35 -4.23 11.90
CA LEU A 140 -1.17 -5.18 12.66
C LEU A 140 -0.98 -6.61 12.15
N ALA A 141 -0.78 -6.81 10.85
CA ALA A 141 -0.53 -8.11 10.26
C ALA A 141 0.83 -8.71 10.66
N ASP A 142 1.82 -7.87 10.95
CA ASP A 142 3.13 -8.31 11.48
C ASP A 142 3.02 -8.85 12.93
N HIS A 143 1.98 -8.44 13.65
CA HIS A 143 1.73 -8.84 15.03
C HIS A 143 0.57 -9.83 15.20
N GLY A 144 -0.10 -10.22 14.12
CA GLY A 144 -1.23 -11.14 14.18
C GLY A 144 -1.98 -11.33 12.85
N LYS A 145 -3.17 -11.92 12.97
CA LYS A 145 -4.05 -12.18 11.84
C LYS A 145 -5.02 -11.02 11.65
N VAL A 146 -4.89 -10.27 10.56
CA VAL A 146 -5.79 -9.16 10.25
C VAL A 146 -6.89 -9.63 9.29
N LEU A 147 -8.15 -9.50 9.69
CA LEU A 147 -9.30 -9.81 8.83
C LEU A 147 -9.33 -8.84 7.64
N VAL A 148 -9.31 -9.40 6.42
CA VAL A 148 -9.31 -8.62 5.17
C VAL A 148 -10.54 -8.88 4.32
N GLY A 149 -11.36 -9.86 4.66
CA GLY A 149 -12.62 -10.11 3.95
C GLY A 149 -13.46 -11.20 4.61
N ILE A 150 -14.75 -11.15 4.30
CA ILE A 150 -15.75 -12.11 4.79
C ILE A 150 -16.59 -12.54 3.60
N ASP A 151 -16.65 -13.86 3.39
CA ASP A 151 -17.54 -14.49 2.42
C ASP A 151 -18.49 -15.43 3.19
N TRP A 152 -19.70 -15.61 2.71
CA TRP A 152 -20.66 -16.49 3.37
C TRP A 152 -21.57 -17.22 2.36
N ARG A 153 -22.06 -18.38 2.77
CA ARG A 153 -23.14 -19.07 2.07
C ARG A 153 -24.06 -19.77 3.07
N VAL A 154 -25.27 -20.02 2.63
CA VAL A 154 -26.28 -20.72 3.42
C VAL A 154 -26.55 -22.09 2.78
N ASP A 155 -26.39 -23.14 3.56
CA ASP A 155 -26.66 -24.52 3.14
C ASP A 155 -27.82 -25.10 3.96
N ASN A 156 -28.67 -25.91 3.34
CA ASN A 156 -29.69 -26.68 4.02
C ASN A 156 -29.23 -28.14 4.15
N VAL A 157 -29.06 -28.60 5.37
CA VAL A 157 -28.72 -29.98 5.66
C VAL A 157 -30.04 -30.78 5.76
N THR A 158 -30.33 -31.58 4.77
CA THR A 158 -31.57 -32.40 4.72
C THR A 158 -31.43 -33.74 5.41
N ALA A 159 -30.21 -34.29 5.44
CA ALA A 159 -29.89 -35.54 6.11
C ALA A 159 -28.37 -35.61 6.42
N SER A 160 -27.97 -36.43 7.39
CA SER A 160 -26.61 -36.82 7.66
C SER A 160 -26.52 -38.31 8.00
N ASP A 161 -25.32 -38.82 8.18
CA ASP A 161 -25.07 -40.19 8.66
C ASP A 161 -25.66 -40.48 10.06
N ARG A 162 -25.96 -39.40 10.83
CA ARG A 162 -26.51 -39.48 12.19
C ARG A 162 -28.00 -39.19 12.27
N GLY A 163 -28.67 -38.77 11.20
CA GLY A 163 -30.08 -38.47 11.20
C GLY A 163 -30.64 -38.17 9.83
N ALA A 164 -31.86 -38.66 9.58
CA ALA A 164 -32.67 -38.35 8.38
C ALA A 164 -33.64 -37.19 8.68
N LYS A 165 -34.01 -36.42 7.64
CA LYS A 165 -35.02 -35.34 7.70
C LYS A 165 -34.65 -34.21 8.67
N LEU A 166 -33.38 -33.86 8.76
CA LEU A 166 -32.89 -32.83 9.69
C LEU A 166 -33.37 -31.42 9.33
N ASN A 167 -33.48 -31.12 8.05
CA ASN A 167 -33.91 -29.83 7.47
C ASN A 167 -33.37 -28.59 8.25
N THR A 168 -32.06 -28.60 8.53
CA THR A 168 -31.42 -27.59 9.32
C THR A 168 -30.63 -26.64 8.43
N THR A 169 -30.89 -25.35 8.57
CA THR A 169 -30.11 -24.31 7.88
C THR A 169 -28.77 -24.07 8.60
N VAL A 170 -27.70 -24.10 7.84
CA VAL A 170 -26.34 -23.86 8.30
C VAL A 170 -25.72 -22.73 7.53
N VAL A 171 -25.07 -21.81 8.21
CA VAL A 171 -24.29 -20.74 7.58
C VAL A 171 -22.82 -21.13 7.62
N LEU A 172 -22.20 -21.13 6.43
CA LEU A 172 -20.75 -21.27 6.30
C LEU A 172 -20.15 -19.89 6.13
N LEU A 173 -19.34 -19.49 7.09
CA LEU A 173 -18.61 -18.20 7.10
C LEU A 173 -17.15 -18.44 6.76
N THR A 174 -16.66 -17.85 5.69
CA THR A 174 -15.25 -17.89 5.32
C THR A 174 -14.61 -16.55 5.64
N LEU A 175 -13.68 -16.57 6.59
CA LEU A 175 -12.86 -15.41 6.95
C LEU A 175 -11.56 -15.46 6.14
N ARG A 176 -11.28 -14.38 5.41
CA ARG A 176 -9.98 -14.16 4.79
C ARG A 176 -9.17 -13.25 5.69
N TYR A 177 -7.97 -13.67 6.05
CA TYR A 177 -7.08 -12.89 6.92
C TYR A 177 -5.67 -12.81 6.34
N ARG A 178 -4.98 -11.73 6.67
CA ARG A 178 -3.58 -11.51 6.31
C ARG A 178 -2.71 -11.82 7.52
N GLU A 179 -1.67 -12.62 7.28
CA GLU A 179 -0.63 -12.95 8.25
C GLU A 179 0.70 -13.03 7.50
N ASN A 180 1.74 -12.34 7.97
CA ASN A 180 3.07 -12.33 7.36
C ASN A 180 3.03 -12.09 5.83
N ASN A 181 2.27 -11.08 5.38
CA ASN A 181 2.09 -10.69 3.98
C ASN A 181 1.44 -11.76 3.07
N ARG A 182 0.82 -12.79 3.64
CA ARG A 182 0.03 -13.81 2.94
C ARG A 182 -1.43 -13.69 3.29
N VAL A 183 -2.30 -13.92 2.30
CA VAL A 183 -3.74 -14.00 2.53
C VAL A 183 -4.10 -15.47 2.68
N GLU A 184 -4.61 -15.81 3.85
CA GLU A 184 -5.11 -17.13 4.18
C GLU A 184 -6.62 -17.10 4.43
N ARG A 185 -7.25 -18.25 4.54
CA ARG A 185 -8.70 -18.37 4.77
C ARG A 185 -9.00 -19.47 5.77
N ILE A 186 -10.04 -19.24 6.56
CA ILE A 186 -10.66 -20.24 7.43
C ILE A 186 -12.16 -20.24 7.19
N THR A 187 -12.76 -21.42 7.07
CA THR A 187 -14.22 -21.55 6.94
C THR A 187 -14.79 -22.15 8.22
N LEU A 188 -15.75 -21.46 8.77
CA LEU A 188 -16.45 -21.82 10.01
C LEU A 188 -17.92 -22.17 9.66
N GLN A 189 -18.43 -23.20 10.30
CA GLN A 189 -19.85 -23.51 10.28
C GLN A 189 -20.50 -22.81 11.49
N LEU A 190 -21.47 -21.95 11.22
CA LEU A 190 -22.14 -21.17 12.26
C LEU A 190 -23.51 -21.77 12.62
N THR A 191 -23.72 -21.90 13.91
CA THR A 191 -25.04 -22.16 14.47
C THR A 191 -25.85 -20.85 14.57
N PRO A 192 -27.19 -20.91 14.71
CA PRO A 192 -27.99 -19.71 14.95
C PRO A 192 -27.56 -18.91 16.18
N GLU A 193 -27.04 -19.57 17.21
CA GLU A 193 -26.48 -18.96 18.43
C GLU A 193 -25.23 -18.14 18.09
N ALA A 194 -24.27 -18.75 17.37
CA ALA A 194 -23.05 -18.09 16.96
C ALA A 194 -23.30 -16.84 16.08
N ILE A 195 -24.34 -16.91 15.22
CA ILE A 195 -24.76 -15.76 14.42
C ILE A 195 -25.29 -14.62 15.31
N ARG A 196 -26.07 -14.94 16.35
CA ARG A 196 -26.55 -13.93 17.31
C ARG A 196 -25.41 -13.27 18.07
N GLU A 197 -24.42 -14.05 18.51
CA GLU A 197 -23.23 -13.53 19.20
C GLU A 197 -22.41 -12.61 18.30
N LEU A 198 -22.16 -13.00 17.04
CA LEU A 198 -21.48 -12.16 16.06
C LEU A 198 -22.22 -10.85 15.81
N LYS A 199 -23.56 -10.89 15.75
CA LYS A 199 -24.37 -9.68 15.62
C LYS A 199 -24.20 -8.76 16.82
N LEU A 200 -24.32 -9.29 18.05
CA LEU A 200 -24.13 -8.51 19.27
C LEU A 200 -22.74 -7.89 19.37
N PHE A 201 -21.71 -8.65 18.96
CA PHE A 201 -20.35 -8.14 18.86
C PHE A 201 -20.26 -6.98 17.85
N SER A 202 -20.78 -7.17 16.64
CA SER A 202 -20.79 -6.15 15.57
C SER A 202 -21.50 -4.88 16.04
N ASP A 203 -22.71 -5.01 16.59
CA ASP A 203 -23.51 -3.87 17.07
C ASP A 203 -22.81 -3.06 18.18
N ARG A 204 -21.97 -3.73 18.98
CA ARG A 204 -21.20 -3.09 20.07
C ARG A 204 -20.04 -2.23 19.56
N PHE A 205 -19.43 -2.59 18.44
CA PHE A 205 -18.22 -1.95 17.91
C PHE A 205 -18.43 -1.20 16.59
N SER A 206 -19.61 -1.28 15.98
CA SER A 206 -20.02 -0.46 14.83
C SER A 206 -20.52 0.89 15.35
N ARG A 207 -19.68 1.91 15.24
CA ARG A 207 -20.03 3.31 15.53
C ARG A 207 -20.10 4.09 14.23
#